data_500d6cb6af8e9b8e397e3999dab13745
#
_entry.id   500d6cb6af8e9b8e397e3999dab13745
#
_cell.length_a   1.000
_cell.length_b   1.000
_cell.length_c   1.000
_cell.angle_alpha   90.00
_cell.angle_beta   90.00
_cell.angle_gamma   90.00
#
_symmetry.space_group_name_H-M   'P 1'
#
loop_
_entity.id
_entity.type
_entity.pdbx_description
1 polymer ?
#
loop_
_entity_poly.entity_id
_entity_poly.type
_entity_poly.pdbx_seq_one_letter_code
_entity_poly.pdbx_strand_id
1 'polypeptide(L)'
;MPARCFGRRLLLIGLLLPLLGPAGAQAADQPQWGQRCTRNMVSEESGLPDSFDPESGKNVKWSAALGTECYSTPVVAGGKVLIGTNNSRPRDPRHQGDRGVLMCFNEADGSFAWQLVVPKLEGDVYLDWPKAGICSPATVEGDRVYTVTNRDEVVCLDLHGMANGNDGPFRDEGRHMSPQDQPPLEVGPLDADILWLLDLRSAAGVRPHDSAHSSILLDGPYLYVNTSNGLNSQHTGVEKPEAPSLVVVDKATGRLLARDREGIGPRIFHSTWSSPALGEVGGRRLVFFAGGDGVCYAFEALKPGSIADLQGPRFDLVATGAAPGATAGLRRAQSSRLSSSAGSTVGQANRGTHAQSADRMESLQCVWRFDCDPTAPKENIHSYIRNRRESPSNIKSMPVFHDGRIYVTVGGDIWWGKTQAWLMCIDATQTGDITQGGLLWSYPVERHCCSTPSIHDGLVYVADCAGKVHCVDAQTGRPYWVHDAGGEIWASTLVADGKVYIGTRKGDFWVLAAGKELHVLSSIRLDDPVISTAVAANGTLYVGTMTRLYALRQGARSDAAQ
;
A
#
# COMPACT_ATOMS: atom_id res chain seq x y z
N MET A 1 48.13 -71.45 42.57
CA MET A 1 48.34 -70.34 41.61
C MET A 1 46.97 -69.64 41.41
N PRO A 2 46.81 -68.37 41.84
CA PRO A 2 45.49 -67.74 41.84
C PRO A 2 45.22 -66.95 40.58
N ALA A 3 43.96 -67.07 40.09
CA ALA A 3 43.42 -66.31 38.96
C ALA A 3 43.11 -64.87 39.37
N ARG A 4 43.51 -63.92 38.53
CA ARG A 4 43.20 -62.50 38.67
C ARG A 4 41.90 -62.15 37.98
N CYS A 5 40.91 -61.66 38.76
CA CYS A 5 39.71 -61.03 38.24
C CYS A 5 39.99 -59.60 37.76
N PHE A 6 39.70 -59.27 36.51
CA PHE A 6 39.65 -57.91 35.97
C PHE A 6 38.23 -57.37 36.11
N GLY A 7 38.04 -56.39 37.00
CA GLY A 7 36.78 -55.64 37.11
C GLY A 7 36.70 -54.55 36.03
N ARG A 8 35.70 -54.65 35.15
CA ARG A 8 35.32 -53.58 34.22
C ARG A 8 34.49 -52.51 34.94
N ARG A 9 35.03 -51.30 35.07
CA ARG A 9 34.23 -50.13 35.49
C ARG A 9 33.50 -49.59 34.27
N LEU A 10 32.16 -49.61 34.28
CA LEU A 10 31.30 -48.90 33.33
C LEU A 10 31.31 -47.41 33.74
N LEU A 11 31.79 -46.54 32.87
CA LEU A 11 31.56 -45.10 32.97
C LEU A 11 30.20 -44.80 32.36
N LEU A 12 29.21 -44.41 33.16
CA LEU A 12 27.99 -43.77 32.68
C LEU A 12 28.32 -42.31 32.29
N ILE A 13 28.39 -42.04 31.01
CA ILE A 13 28.41 -40.67 30.49
C ILE A 13 26.96 -40.21 30.39
N GLY A 14 26.53 -39.39 31.35
CA GLY A 14 25.25 -38.71 31.32
C GLY A 14 25.25 -37.67 30.19
N LEU A 15 24.53 -37.91 29.11
CA LEU A 15 24.22 -36.88 28.11
C LEU A 15 23.24 -35.87 28.75
N LEU A 16 23.74 -34.70 29.14
CA LEU A 16 22.92 -33.52 29.38
C LEU A 16 22.45 -33.02 28.01
N LEU A 17 21.23 -33.35 27.60
CA LEU A 17 20.53 -32.61 26.54
C LEU A 17 20.17 -31.22 27.09
N PRO A 18 20.58 -30.13 26.45
CA PRO A 18 20.08 -28.83 26.80
C PRO A 18 18.56 -28.80 26.47
N LEU A 19 17.74 -28.53 27.45
CA LEU A 19 16.34 -28.13 27.27
C LEU A 19 16.35 -26.81 26.49
N LEU A 20 16.22 -26.89 25.18
CA LEU A 20 15.84 -25.74 24.36
C LEU A 20 14.41 -25.37 24.82
N GLY A 21 14.31 -24.37 25.67
CA GLY A 21 13.04 -23.68 25.91
C GLY A 21 12.49 -23.15 24.57
N PRO A 22 11.17 -22.94 24.44
CA PRO A 22 10.62 -22.36 23.24
C PRO A 22 11.37 -21.04 22.98
N ALA A 23 11.99 -20.92 21.79
CA ALA A 23 12.56 -19.68 21.33
C ALA A 23 11.39 -18.69 21.33
N GLY A 24 11.40 -17.72 22.24
CA GLY A 24 10.43 -16.63 22.23
C GLY A 24 10.49 -15.98 20.84
N ALA A 25 9.32 -15.73 20.23
CA ALA A 25 9.25 -15.02 18.97
C ALA A 25 10.09 -13.75 19.10
N GLN A 26 11.06 -13.59 18.21
CA GLN A 26 11.94 -12.42 18.22
C GLN A 26 11.11 -11.24 17.71
N ALA A 27 11.01 -10.18 18.51
CA ALA A 27 10.37 -8.94 18.12
C ALA A 27 10.91 -8.46 16.77
N ALA A 28 10.03 -8.15 15.83
CA ALA A 28 10.40 -7.80 14.47
C ALA A 28 9.63 -6.59 13.95
N ASP A 29 10.30 -5.79 13.13
CA ASP A 29 9.69 -4.71 12.36
C ASP A 29 8.60 -5.25 11.42
N GLN A 30 7.60 -4.41 11.15
CA GLN A 30 6.60 -4.62 10.10
C GLN A 30 6.77 -3.53 9.04
N PRO A 31 7.75 -3.70 8.11
CA PRO A 31 8.21 -2.62 7.22
C PRO A 31 7.32 -2.38 6.00
N GLN A 32 6.19 -3.06 5.88
CA GLN A 32 5.18 -2.86 4.84
C GLN A 32 3.81 -3.39 5.28
N TRP A 33 2.78 -3.07 4.54
CA TRP A 33 1.42 -3.57 4.79
C TRP A 33 1.31 -5.06 4.45
N GLY A 34 1.02 -5.90 5.44
CA GLY A 34 1.06 -7.36 5.38
C GLY A 34 2.48 -7.93 5.44
N GLN A 35 2.61 -9.24 5.50
CA GLN A 35 3.91 -9.91 5.46
C GLN A 35 4.70 -9.53 4.21
N ARG A 36 6.01 -9.44 4.38
CA ARG A 36 6.92 -9.15 3.27
C ARG A 36 6.70 -10.15 2.14
N CYS A 37 6.58 -9.63 0.93
CA CYS A 37 6.29 -10.36 -0.30
C CYS A 37 4.86 -10.91 -0.38
N THR A 38 4.42 -11.78 0.51
CA THR A 38 3.17 -12.54 0.39
C THR A 38 1.90 -11.74 0.64
N ARG A 39 2.01 -10.60 1.31
CA ARG A 39 0.89 -9.75 1.77
C ARG A 39 -0.05 -10.43 2.75
N ASN A 40 0.32 -11.58 3.31
CA ASN A 40 -0.49 -12.22 4.34
C ASN A 40 -0.58 -11.33 5.60
N MET A 41 -1.79 -11.15 6.12
CA MET A 41 -2.03 -10.29 7.29
C MET A 41 -1.82 -11.07 8.59
N VAL A 42 -0.61 -11.63 8.75
CA VAL A 42 -0.21 -12.45 9.90
C VAL A 42 1.10 -11.90 10.47
N SER A 43 1.24 -11.94 11.78
CA SER A 43 2.46 -11.59 12.50
C SER A 43 2.81 -12.66 13.51
N GLU A 44 4.10 -12.93 13.67
CA GLU A 44 4.66 -13.86 14.67
C GLU A 44 4.83 -13.20 16.06
N GLU A 45 4.45 -11.93 16.19
CA GLU A 45 4.49 -11.21 17.47
C GLU A 45 3.60 -11.89 18.52
N SER A 46 4.06 -11.85 19.77
CA SER A 46 3.37 -12.46 20.90
C SER A 46 3.29 -11.52 22.11
N GLY A 47 2.46 -11.86 23.11
CA GLY A 47 2.24 -11.03 24.29
C GLY A 47 1.47 -9.75 23.96
N LEU A 48 0.68 -9.75 22.88
CA LEU A 48 -0.14 -8.62 22.48
C LEU A 48 -1.41 -8.51 23.35
N PRO A 49 -1.91 -7.29 23.63
CA PRO A 49 -3.08 -7.09 24.45
C PRO A 49 -4.34 -7.66 23.79
N ASP A 50 -5.17 -8.34 24.57
CA ASP A 50 -6.53 -8.75 24.21
C ASP A 50 -7.58 -7.69 24.53
N SER A 51 -7.21 -6.66 25.27
CA SER A 51 -8.05 -5.51 25.56
C SER A 51 -7.19 -4.28 25.86
N PHE A 52 -7.72 -3.09 25.59
CA PHE A 52 -7.13 -1.82 25.98
C PHE A 52 -8.22 -0.79 26.25
N ASP A 53 -7.86 0.29 26.92
CA ASP A 53 -8.79 1.36 27.24
C ASP A 53 -8.09 2.71 27.07
N PRO A 54 -8.44 3.48 26.03
CA PRO A 54 -7.85 4.79 25.78
C PRO A 54 -8.12 5.83 26.88
N GLU A 55 -9.26 5.72 27.60
CA GLU A 55 -9.64 6.67 28.63
C GLU A 55 -8.82 6.48 29.90
N SER A 56 -8.68 5.24 30.38
CA SER A 56 -7.87 4.93 31.55
C SER A 56 -6.38 4.73 31.27
N GLY A 57 -5.98 4.73 30.00
CA GLY A 57 -4.61 4.44 29.58
C GLY A 57 -4.18 2.98 29.74
N LYS A 58 -5.09 2.06 30.08
CA LYS A 58 -4.77 0.64 30.24
C LYS A 58 -4.29 0.03 28.92
N ASN A 59 -3.12 -0.59 28.94
CA ASN A 59 -2.45 -1.20 27.78
C ASN A 59 -2.14 -0.21 26.63
N VAL A 60 -2.22 1.09 26.87
CA VAL A 60 -1.79 2.13 25.94
C VAL A 60 -0.34 2.51 26.26
N LYS A 61 0.59 2.25 25.34
CA LYS A 61 1.98 2.68 25.44
C LYS A 61 2.10 4.18 25.14
N TRP A 62 1.47 4.61 24.05
CA TRP A 62 1.30 6.01 23.65
C TRP A 62 0.18 6.15 22.62
N SER A 63 -0.28 7.36 22.40
CA SER A 63 -1.15 7.71 21.27
C SER A 63 -0.72 9.01 20.64
N ALA A 64 -0.92 9.14 19.32
CA ALA A 64 -0.58 10.33 18.56
C ALA A 64 -1.77 10.81 17.74
N ALA A 65 -1.99 12.13 17.72
CA ALA A 65 -3.01 12.73 16.88
C ALA A 65 -2.59 12.67 15.40
N LEU A 66 -3.54 12.37 14.52
CA LEU A 66 -3.43 12.42 13.07
C LEU A 66 -4.21 13.63 12.52
N GLY A 67 -4.50 13.64 11.23
CA GLY A 67 -5.44 14.57 10.63
C GLY A 67 -6.88 14.32 11.06
N THR A 68 -7.82 14.41 10.12
CA THR A 68 -9.24 14.07 10.34
C THR A 68 -9.69 12.84 9.57
N GLU A 69 -8.90 12.40 8.61
CA GLU A 69 -9.12 11.18 7.84
C GLU A 69 -7.80 10.44 7.63
N CYS A 70 -7.83 9.14 7.89
CA CYS A 70 -6.70 8.23 7.73
C CYS A 70 -7.19 6.93 7.06
N TYR A 71 -6.80 6.74 5.80
CA TYR A 71 -7.08 5.53 5.01
C TYR A 71 -5.84 4.64 4.88
N SER A 72 -4.71 5.07 5.43
CA SER A 72 -3.44 4.36 5.40
C SER A 72 -3.33 3.36 6.56
N THR A 73 -2.47 2.36 6.41
CA THR A 73 -2.09 1.41 7.46
C THR A 73 -0.72 1.80 8.02
N PRO A 74 -0.51 1.77 9.35
CA PRO A 74 0.79 2.07 9.93
C PRO A 74 1.85 1.06 9.50
N VAL A 75 3.09 1.54 9.39
CA VAL A 75 4.28 0.73 9.08
C VAL A 75 5.34 1.02 10.15
N VAL A 76 6.00 -0.02 10.64
CA VAL A 76 6.98 0.06 11.73
C VAL A 76 8.31 -0.45 11.24
N ALA A 77 9.34 0.38 11.28
CA ALA A 77 10.70 -0.01 10.89
C ALA A 77 11.75 0.96 11.44
N GLY A 78 12.91 0.43 11.84
CA GLY A 78 14.06 1.22 12.27
C GLY A 78 13.76 2.16 13.44
N GLY A 79 12.87 1.76 14.36
CA GLY A 79 12.45 2.57 15.50
C GLY A 79 11.51 3.72 15.14
N LYS A 80 10.90 3.68 13.97
CA LYS A 80 9.92 4.67 13.47
C LYS A 80 8.58 4.02 13.16
N VAL A 81 7.53 4.81 13.27
CA VAL A 81 6.17 4.46 12.85
C VAL A 81 5.69 5.49 11.83
N LEU A 82 5.34 5.01 10.63
CA LEU A 82 4.90 5.83 9.51
C LEU A 82 3.42 5.59 9.23
N ILE A 83 2.66 6.66 9.00
CA ILE A 83 1.23 6.57 8.66
C ILE A 83 0.80 7.77 7.80
N GLY A 84 0.03 7.49 6.76
CA GLY A 84 -0.55 8.53 5.91
C GLY A 84 -1.86 9.07 6.47
N THR A 85 -2.12 10.37 6.27
CA THR A 85 -3.32 11.07 6.72
C THR A 85 -3.51 12.35 5.90
N ASN A 86 -4.47 13.19 6.27
CA ASN A 86 -4.67 14.53 5.71
C ASN A 86 -4.16 15.65 6.63
N ASN A 87 -4.18 16.88 6.12
CA ASN A 87 -3.73 18.09 6.82
C ASN A 87 -4.87 18.89 7.48
N SER A 88 -6.03 18.30 7.74
CA SER A 88 -7.17 19.05 8.30
C SER A 88 -6.96 19.50 9.78
N ARG A 89 -5.93 18.93 10.43
CA ARG A 89 -5.38 19.38 11.72
C ARG A 89 -3.87 19.57 11.57
N PRO A 90 -3.43 20.71 10.98
CA PRO A 90 -2.03 20.89 10.63
C PRO A 90 -1.15 20.94 11.88
N ARG A 91 -0.08 20.15 11.90
CA ARG A 91 0.97 20.24 12.92
C ARG A 91 1.89 21.43 12.70
N ASP A 92 2.02 21.83 11.45
CA ASP A 92 2.84 22.95 11.03
C ASP A 92 1.94 24.04 10.42
N PRO A 93 1.89 25.24 10.99
CA PRO A 93 1.03 26.33 10.51
C PRO A 93 1.41 26.85 9.12
N ARG A 94 2.61 26.51 8.60
CA ARG A 94 3.00 26.85 7.21
C ARG A 94 2.12 26.14 6.18
N HIS A 95 1.57 24.97 6.54
CA HIS A 95 0.74 24.15 5.65
C HIS A 95 -0.75 24.39 5.92
N GLN A 96 -1.39 25.17 5.08
CA GLN A 96 -2.81 25.47 5.18
C GLN A 96 -3.63 24.71 4.13
N GLY A 97 -4.88 24.42 4.44
CA GLY A 97 -5.84 23.78 3.54
C GLY A 97 -5.69 22.26 3.46
N ASP A 98 -6.41 21.66 2.50
CA ASP A 98 -6.40 20.21 2.28
C ASP A 98 -5.10 19.79 1.61
N ARG A 99 -4.41 18.81 2.21
CA ARG A 99 -3.14 18.26 1.72
C ARG A 99 -3.03 16.79 2.10
N GLY A 100 -2.23 16.03 1.36
CA GLY A 100 -1.76 14.74 1.79
C GLY A 100 -0.60 14.88 2.77
N VAL A 101 -0.57 14.02 3.79
CA VAL A 101 0.50 14.00 4.79
C VAL A 101 0.94 12.56 5.05
N LEU A 102 2.24 12.30 4.98
CA LEU A 102 2.86 11.13 5.61
C LEU A 102 3.52 11.59 6.91
N MET A 103 3.07 11.07 8.05
CA MET A 103 3.64 11.36 9.35
C MET A 103 4.60 10.27 9.79
N CYS A 104 5.70 10.65 10.42
CA CYS A 104 6.67 9.77 11.07
C CYS A 104 6.73 10.08 12.56
N PHE A 105 6.64 9.03 13.38
CA PHE A 105 6.74 9.10 14.84
C PHE A 105 7.89 8.20 15.33
N ASN A 106 8.48 8.54 16.47
CA ASN A 106 9.40 7.65 17.16
C ASN A 106 8.63 6.49 17.79
N GLU A 107 9.05 5.28 17.53
CA GLU A 107 8.37 4.06 18.01
C GLU A 107 8.38 3.95 19.55
N ALA A 108 9.44 4.46 20.18
CA ALA A 108 9.64 4.34 21.61
C ALA A 108 8.52 5.03 22.42
N ASP A 109 8.13 6.24 22.03
CA ASP A 109 7.30 7.14 22.82
C ASP A 109 6.19 7.86 22.05
N GLY A 110 6.11 7.66 20.71
CA GLY A 110 5.13 8.32 19.85
C GLY A 110 5.41 9.81 19.61
N SER A 111 6.59 10.30 19.99
CA SER A 111 6.97 11.68 19.68
C SER A 111 7.07 11.88 18.17
N PHE A 112 6.62 13.04 17.70
CA PHE A 112 6.64 13.39 16.28
C PHE A 112 8.07 13.58 15.79
N ALA A 113 8.44 12.91 14.70
CA ALA A 113 9.78 12.99 14.11
C ALA A 113 9.80 13.96 12.92
N TRP A 114 9.00 13.69 11.89
CA TRP A 114 8.92 14.51 10.67
C TRP A 114 7.63 14.21 9.90
N GLN A 115 7.36 15.00 8.87
CA GLN A 115 6.26 14.78 7.93
C GLN A 115 6.63 15.18 6.50
N LEU A 116 6.08 14.45 5.53
CA LEU A 116 5.95 14.89 4.14
C LEU A 116 4.57 15.50 3.97
N VAL A 117 4.48 16.73 3.47
CA VAL A 117 3.21 17.40 3.19
C VAL A 117 3.12 17.71 1.70
N VAL A 118 2.05 17.24 1.07
CA VAL A 118 1.87 17.30 -0.39
C VAL A 118 0.58 18.05 -0.73
N PRO A 119 0.64 19.15 -1.50
CA PRO A 119 -0.54 19.86 -1.98
C PRO A 119 -1.45 18.95 -2.81
N LYS A 120 -2.75 19.23 -2.79
CA LYS A 120 -3.74 18.53 -3.60
C LYS A 120 -3.53 18.80 -5.10
N LEU A 121 -3.94 17.84 -5.94
CA LEU A 121 -4.13 18.09 -7.36
C LEU A 121 -5.34 19.00 -7.57
N GLU A 122 -5.15 20.04 -8.39
CA GLU A 122 -6.20 21.00 -8.68
C GLU A 122 -7.04 20.60 -9.91
N GLY A 123 -8.22 21.18 -10.03
CA GLY A 123 -9.07 21.14 -11.21
C GLY A 123 -10.12 20.03 -11.23
N ASP A 124 -9.85 18.86 -10.66
CA ASP A 124 -10.78 17.73 -10.66
C ASP A 124 -10.69 16.95 -9.34
N VAL A 125 -11.80 16.91 -8.60
CA VAL A 125 -11.88 16.24 -7.29
C VAL A 125 -11.60 14.74 -7.36
N TYR A 126 -11.84 14.10 -8.51
CA TYR A 126 -11.60 12.68 -8.71
C TYR A 126 -10.14 12.34 -9.00
N LEU A 127 -9.26 13.32 -9.24
CA LEU A 127 -7.83 13.07 -9.32
C LEU A 127 -7.23 12.83 -7.92
N ASP A 128 -7.75 13.54 -6.93
CA ASP A 128 -7.23 13.52 -5.58
C ASP A 128 -8.38 13.88 -4.62
N TRP A 129 -9.10 12.87 -4.15
CA TRP A 129 -10.35 13.04 -3.41
C TRP A 129 -10.19 13.95 -2.20
N PRO A 130 -11.12 14.91 -1.97
CA PRO A 130 -11.04 15.86 -0.87
C PRO A 130 -10.85 15.17 0.48
N LYS A 131 -9.91 15.64 1.27
CA LYS A 131 -9.55 15.16 2.61
C LYS A 131 -9.01 13.72 2.70
N ALA A 132 -8.92 12.97 1.59
CA ALA A 132 -8.39 11.60 1.65
C ALA A 132 -6.93 11.55 2.15
N GLY A 133 -6.12 12.53 1.79
CA GLY A 133 -4.72 12.59 2.20
C GLY A 133 -3.83 11.57 1.48
N ILE A 134 -2.71 11.17 2.09
CA ILE A 134 -1.88 10.06 1.59
C ILE A 134 -2.48 8.76 2.11
N CYS A 135 -3.05 7.98 1.20
CA CYS A 135 -3.71 6.70 1.51
C CYS A 135 -2.76 5.50 1.39
N SER A 136 -1.70 5.60 0.59
CA SER A 136 -0.74 4.52 0.36
C SER A 136 0.13 4.26 1.59
N PRO A 137 0.09 3.04 2.18
CA PRO A 137 1.03 2.67 3.24
C PRO A 137 2.47 2.67 2.72
N ALA A 138 3.40 3.12 3.55
CA ALA A 138 4.81 3.09 3.22
C ALA A 138 5.37 1.66 3.11
N THR A 139 6.51 1.52 2.44
CA THR A 139 7.37 0.33 2.47
C THR A 139 8.79 0.79 2.83
N VAL A 140 9.42 0.13 3.79
CA VAL A 140 10.73 0.54 4.33
C VAL A 140 11.77 -0.55 4.10
N GLU A 141 12.97 -0.15 3.68
CA GLU A 141 14.16 -1.01 3.64
C GLU A 141 15.38 -0.22 4.09
N GLY A 142 16.01 -0.64 5.21
CA GLY A 142 17.08 0.13 5.84
C GLY A 142 16.60 1.54 6.16
N ASP A 143 17.34 2.55 5.73
CA ASP A 143 17.00 3.96 5.94
C ASP A 143 16.20 4.57 4.77
N ARG A 144 15.56 3.75 3.94
CA ARG A 144 14.77 4.20 2.78
C ARG A 144 13.28 3.92 2.97
N VAL A 145 12.47 4.95 2.78
CA VAL A 145 11.01 4.89 2.84
C VAL A 145 10.45 5.13 1.44
N TYR A 146 9.65 4.20 0.95
CA TYR A 146 8.99 4.29 -0.35
C TYR A 146 7.48 4.40 -0.15
N THR A 147 6.84 5.36 -0.80
CA THR A 147 5.37 5.50 -0.79
C THR A 147 4.87 6.15 -2.07
N VAL A 148 3.56 6.11 -2.29
CA VAL A 148 2.89 6.86 -3.36
C VAL A 148 2.13 8.01 -2.72
N THR A 149 2.38 9.24 -3.17
CA THR A 149 1.69 10.43 -2.65
C THR A 149 0.25 10.52 -3.17
N ASN A 150 -0.55 11.40 -2.59
CA ASN A 150 -1.89 11.73 -3.09
C ASN A 150 -1.88 12.29 -4.53
N ARG A 151 -0.74 12.72 -5.04
CA ARG A 151 -0.55 13.22 -6.40
C ARG A 151 -0.10 12.14 -7.40
N ASP A 152 -0.12 10.86 -6.97
CA ASP A 152 0.36 9.71 -7.76
C ASP A 152 1.87 9.82 -8.10
N GLU A 153 2.65 10.32 -7.15
CA GLU A 153 4.11 10.37 -7.20
C GLU A 153 4.70 9.23 -6.37
N VAL A 154 5.57 8.42 -6.95
CA VAL A 154 6.40 7.48 -6.20
C VAL A 154 7.57 8.27 -5.62
N VAL A 155 7.72 8.25 -4.30
CA VAL A 155 8.80 8.95 -3.61
C VAL A 155 9.67 7.99 -2.80
N CYS A 156 10.97 8.24 -2.79
CA CYS A 156 11.91 7.68 -1.85
C CYS A 156 12.33 8.76 -0.86
N LEU A 157 12.13 8.50 0.42
CA LEU A 157 12.47 9.43 1.50
C LEU A 157 13.56 8.82 2.37
N ASP A 158 14.34 9.68 3.06
CA ASP A 158 15.19 9.26 4.16
C ASP A 158 14.33 8.99 5.42
N LEU A 159 14.58 7.88 6.12
CA LEU A 159 13.83 7.48 7.32
C LEU A 159 13.99 8.48 8.48
N HIS A 160 15.08 9.25 8.49
CA HIS A 160 15.36 10.25 9.52
C HIS A 160 14.85 11.65 9.15
N GLY A 161 14.32 11.83 7.92
CA GLY A 161 13.91 13.13 7.39
C GLY A 161 15.08 14.11 7.36
N MET A 162 14.84 15.41 7.50
CA MET A 162 15.87 16.45 7.49
C MET A 162 16.76 16.48 8.74
N ALA A 163 16.56 15.60 9.73
CA ALA A 163 17.30 15.63 10.99
C ALA A 163 18.79 15.31 10.84
N ASN A 164 19.17 14.53 9.82
CA ASN A 164 20.56 14.17 9.49
C ASN A 164 21.11 14.98 8.30
N GLY A 165 20.35 15.91 7.75
CA GLY A 165 20.69 16.73 6.58
C GLY A 165 19.70 16.53 5.44
N ASN A 166 19.99 17.16 4.31
CA ASN A 166 19.27 16.94 3.05
C ASN A 166 20.15 16.04 2.18
N ASP A 167 19.80 14.75 2.10
CA ASP A 167 20.53 13.73 1.37
C ASP A 167 19.99 13.54 -0.07
N GLY A 168 20.62 12.68 -0.85
CA GLY A 168 20.18 12.38 -2.21
C GLY A 168 20.35 13.51 -3.23
N PRO A 169 19.90 13.34 -4.48
CA PRO A 169 19.99 14.33 -5.55
C PRO A 169 18.82 15.33 -5.58
N PHE A 170 17.68 15.04 -4.96
CA PHE A 170 16.54 15.94 -4.89
C PHE A 170 16.86 17.11 -3.94
N ARG A 171 16.47 18.34 -4.26
CA ARG A 171 16.78 19.55 -3.48
C ARG A 171 15.64 20.57 -3.49
N ASP A 172 14.47 20.17 -3.94
CA ASP A 172 13.35 21.10 -4.17
C ASP A 172 12.13 20.78 -3.28
N GLU A 173 12.37 20.25 -2.08
CA GLU A 173 11.34 19.87 -1.11
C GLU A 173 10.43 21.04 -0.78
N GLY A 174 11.02 22.22 -0.58
CA GLY A 174 10.27 23.45 -0.30
C GLY A 174 9.28 23.80 -1.42
N ARG A 175 9.67 23.58 -2.68
CA ARG A 175 8.78 23.76 -3.84
C ARG A 175 7.73 22.65 -3.90
N HIS A 176 8.12 21.39 -3.67
CA HIS A 176 7.22 20.25 -3.67
C HIS A 176 6.10 20.38 -2.63
N MET A 177 6.42 20.89 -1.44
CA MET A 177 5.47 21.09 -0.35
C MET A 177 4.58 22.34 -0.53
N SER A 178 4.92 23.25 -1.44
CA SER A 178 4.17 24.48 -1.68
C SER A 178 3.12 24.32 -2.78
N PRO A 179 1.94 24.96 -2.68
CA PRO A 179 1.06 25.15 -3.82
C PRO A 179 1.79 25.79 -5.01
N GLN A 180 1.33 25.52 -6.21
CA GLN A 180 2.01 25.96 -7.41
C GLN A 180 2.11 27.48 -7.55
N ASP A 181 1.11 28.21 -7.04
CA ASP A 181 0.99 29.66 -7.05
C ASP A 181 1.70 30.38 -5.88
N GLN A 182 2.28 29.62 -4.94
CA GLN A 182 2.98 30.16 -3.77
C GLN A 182 4.50 29.98 -3.88
N PRO A 183 5.31 30.81 -3.20
CA PRO A 183 6.76 30.61 -3.16
C PRO A 183 7.14 29.28 -2.48
N PRO A 184 8.32 28.73 -2.76
CA PRO A 184 8.85 27.58 -2.03
C PRO A 184 8.90 27.86 -0.53
N LEU A 185 8.58 26.84 0.29
CA LEU A 185 8.73 26.90 1.73
C LEU A 185 10.20 26.71 2.13
N GLU A 186 10.61 27.35 3.22
CA GLU A 186 11.88 27.03 3.86
C GLU A 186 11.78 25.64 4.49
N VAL A 187 12.75 24.77 4.18
CA VAL A 187 12.79 23.41 4.69
C VAL A 187 13.39 23.40 6.10
N GLY A 188 12.75 22.70 7.02
CA GLY A 188 13.14 22.61 8.42
C GLY A 188 13.37 21.16 8.89
N PRO A 189 13.86 20.96 10.12
CA PRO A 189 14.24 19.64 10.64
C PRO A 189 13.07 18.68 10.84
N LEU A 190 11.83 19.16 10.80
CA LEU A 190 10.60 18.35 10.90
C LEU A 190 9.97 18.04 9.55
N ASP A 191 10.62 18.43 8.47
CA ASP A 191 10.18 18.08 7.11
C ASP A 191 10.84 16.76 6.65
N ALA A 192 10.19 16.09 5.72
CA ALA A 192 10.77 14.89 5.09
C ALA A 192 11.91 15.29 4.15
N ASP A 193 12.92 14.44 4.07
CA ASP A 193 13.99 14.49 3.06
C ASP A 193 13.61 13.58 1.89
N ILE A 194 13.45 14.16 0.69
CA ILE A 194 13.12 13.45 -0.54
C ILE A 194 14.43 13.11 -1.28
N LEU A 195 14.73 11.83 -1.40
CA LEU A 195 15.92 11.38 -2.13
C LEU A 195 15.72 11.40 -3.64
N TRP A 196 14.55 10.98 -4.10
CA TRP A 196 14.08 11.06 -5.48
C TRP A 196 12.56 10.97 -5.56
N LEU A 197 12.01 11.46 -6.68
CA LEU A 197 10.58 11.49 -6.97
C LEU A 197 10.33 11.09 -8.43
N LEU A 198 9.28 10.28 -8.66
CA LEU A 198 8.77 9.90 -9.98
C LEU A 198 7.27 10.23 -10.05
N ASP A 199 6.89 11.20 -10.87
CA ASP A 199 5.47 11.49 -11.18
C ASP A 199 4.95 10.46 -12.19
N LEU A 200 4.11 9.52 -11.75
CA LEU A 200 3.54 8.47 -12.61
C LEU A 200 2.59 9.03 -13.68
N ARG A 201 1.92 10.13 -13.42
CA ARG A 201 1.03 10.75 -14.41
C ARG A 201 1.77 11.20 -15.65
N SER A 202 2.95 11.80 -15.46
CA SER A 202 3.80 12.23 -16.57
C SER A 202 4.64 11.08 -17.14
N ALA A 203 5.21 10.21 -16.28
CA ALA A 203 6.14 9.17 -16.71
C ALA A 203 5.47 7.95 -17.33
N ALA A 204 4.29 7.54 -16.82
CA ALA A 204 3.54 6.38 -17.28
C ALA A 204 2.24 6.74 -18.02
N GLY A 205 1.89 8.04 -18.08
CA GLY A 205 0.68 8.52 -18.76
C GLY A 205 -0.62 8.11 -18.08
N VAL A 206 -0.61 7.89 -16.77
CA VAL A 206 -1.77 7.45 -16.00
C VAL A 206 -2.66 8.60 -15.57
N ARG A 207 -3.88 8.29 -15.19
CA ARG A 207 -4.82 9.17 -14.50
C ARG A 207 -5.37 8.47 -13.26
N PRO A 208 -4.91 8.84 -12.06
CA PRO A 208 -5.45 8.26 -10.83
C PRO A 208 -6.92 8.60 -10.67
N HIS A 209 -7.66 7.76 -9.96
CA HIS A 209 -9.05 8.00 -9.61
C HIS A 209 -9.22 7.88 -8.10
N ASP A 210 -9.74 8.93 -7.46
CA ASP A 210 -9.97 9.09 -6.03
C ASP A 210 -8.70 9.15 -5.14
N SER A 211 -7.53 9.09 -5.68
CA SER A 211 -6.23 9.03 -5.01
C SER A 211 -5.51 7.69 -5.17
N ALA A 212 -4.21 7.66 -4.91
CA ALA A 212 -3.43 6.42 -4.89
C ALA A 212 -3.59 5.69 -3.55
N HIS A 213 -3.78 4.36 -3.61
CA HIS A 213 -4.01 3.52 -2.41
C HIS A 213 -3.04 2.34 -2.30
N SER A 214 -2.13 2.17 -3.24
CA SER A 214 -1.25 1.00 -3.32
C SER A 214 -0.08 1.08 -2.34
N SER A 215 0.18 -0.02 -1.61
CA SER A 215 1.45 -0.25 -0.94
C SER A 215 2.45 -0.83 -1.93
N ILE A 216 3.63 -0.23 -2.00
CA ILE A 216 4.70 -0.65 -2.91
C ILE A 216 5.23 -2.03 -2.53
N LEU A 217 5.37 -2.95 -3.50
CA LEU A 217 6.06 -4.21 -3.33
C LEU A 217 7.54 -4.02 -3.66
N LEU A 218 8.42 -4.35 -2.72
CA LEU A 218 9.86 -4.28 -2.91
C LEU A 218 10.43 -5.67 -3.14
N ASP A 219 11.18 -5.85 -4.23
CA ASP A 219 11.88 -7.08 -4.57
C ASP A 219 13.28 -6.80 -5.12
N GLY A 220 14.30 -7.03 -4.30
CA GLY A 220 15.68 -6.73 -4.66
C GLY A 220 15.88 -5.27 -5.08
N PRO A 221 16.31 -4.97 -6.32
CA PRO A 221 16.48 -3.59 -6.80
C PRO A 221 15.19 -2.95 -7.33
N TYR A 222 14.06 -3.64 -7.28
CA TYR A 222 12.84 -3.25 -7.96
C TYR A 222 11.70 -2.89 -6.99
N LEU A 223 10.93 -1.87 -7.37
CA LEU A 223 9.66 -1.50 -6.77
C LEU A 223 8.54 -1.80 -7.78
N TYR A 224 7.60 -2.65 -7.42
CA TYR A 224 6.38 -2.90 -8.19
C TYR A 224 5.27 -2.02 -7.63
N VAL A 225 4.69 -1.19 -8.50
CA VAL A 225 3.77 -0.12 -8.11
C VAL A 225 2.50 -0.21 -8.93
N ASN A 226 1.37 -0.26 -8.26
CA ASN A 226 0.06 -0.04 -8.88
C ASN A 226 -0.10 1.44 -9.16
N THR A 227 -0.53 1.79 -10.37
CA THR A 227 -0.60 3.16 -10.86
C THR A 227 -1.90 3.89 -10.52
N SER A 228 -2.83 3.24 -9.85
CA SER A 228 -4.15 3.79 -9.52
C SER A 228 -4.95 4.33 -10.72
N ASN A 229 -4.58 3.96 -11.95
CA ASN A 229 -5.30 4.36 -13.16
C ASN A 229 -6.78 3.98 -13.06
N GLY A 230 -7.68 4.87 -13.46
CA GLY A 230 -9.10 4.65 -13.30
C GLY A 230 -9.97 5.53 -14.20
N LEU A 231 -11.23 5.71 -13.79
CA LEU A 231 -12.25 6.41 -14.55
C LEU A 231 -11.97 7.91 -14.72
N ASN A 232 -12.59 8.49 -15.74
CA ASN A 232 -12.74 9.93 -15.85
C ASN A 232 -13.76 10.45 -14.79
N SER A 233 -13.82 11.77 -14.61
CA SER A 233 -14.70 12.43 -13.63
C SER A 233 -16.19 12.21 -13.86
N GLN A 234 -16.61 11.89 -15.07
CA GLN A 234 -17.98 11.62 -15.43
C GLN A 234 -18.38 10.16 -15.19
N HIS A 235 -17.41 9.29 -14.86
CA HIS A 235 -17.59 7.83 -14.71
C HIS A 235 -18.15 7.17 -15.98
N THR A 236 -17.79 7.69 -17.15
CA THR A 236 -18.26 7.19 -18.46
C THR A 236 -17.22 6.33 -19.18
N GLY A 237 -16.00 6.29 -18.67
CA GLY A 237 -14.89 5.53 -19.26
C GLY A 237 -13.57 5.83 -18.59
N VAL A 238 -12.56 5.05 -18.91
CA VAL A 238 -11.18 5.29 -18.50
C VAL A 238 -10.55 6.34 -19.42
N GLU A 239 -10.03 7.42 -18.85
CA GLU A 239 -9.47 8.52 -19.64
C GLU A 239 -8.14 8.14 -20.33
N LYS A 240 -7.36 7.28 -19.66
CA LYS A 240 -6.07 6.78 -20.15
C LYS A 240 -6.12 5.24 -20.31
N PRO A 241 -6.88 4.73 -21.30
CA PRO A 241 -7.11 3.29 -21.44
C PRO A 241 -5.84 2.51 -21.80
N GLU A 242 -4.85 3.12 -22.45
CA GLU A 242 -3.58 2.50 -22.83
C GLU A 242 -2.49 2.60 -21.74
N ALA A 243 -2.80 3.30 -20.63
CA ALA A 243 -1.87 3.41 -19.53
C ALA A 243 -1.75 2.09 -18.74
N PRO A 244 -0.55 1.77 -18.23
CA PRO A 244 -0.36 0.56 -17.43
C PRO A 244 -1.08 0.66 -16.10
N SER A 245 -1.46 -0.49 -15.55
CA SER A 245 -1.96 -0.62 -14.17
C SER A 245 -0.88 -1.04 -13.19
N LEU A 246 0.17 -1.72 -13.67
CA LEU A 246 1.33 -2.13 -12.88
C LEU A 246 2.62 -1.68 -13.57
N VAL A 247 3.49 -1.02 -12.81
CA VAL A 247 4.81 -0.59 -13.29
C VAL A 247 5.92 -1.06 -12.37
N VAL A 248 7.16 -1.09 -12.90
CA VAL A 248 8.36 -1.40 -12.14
C VAL A 248 9.30 -0.22 -12.15
N VAL A 249 9.79 0.16 -10.99
CA VAL A 249 10.67 1.32 -10.77
C VAL A 249 11.99 0.83 -10.16
N ASP A 250 13.10 1.38 -10.61
CA ASP A 250 14.41 1.19 -9.97
C ASP A 250 14.41 1.87 -8.61
N LYS A 251 14.63 1.10 -7.53
CA LYS A 251 14.53 1.64 -6.17
C LYS A 251 15.62 2.65 -5.82
N ALA A 252 16.76 2.59 -6.50
CA ALA A 252 17.89 3.48 -6.20
C ALA A 252 17.75 4.85 -6.87
N THR A 253 17.09 4.90 -8.03
CA THR A 253 17.08 6.10 -8.89
C THR A 253 15.69 6.66 -9.17
N GLY A 254 14.61 5.93 -8.86
CA GLY A 254 13.24 6.32 -9.26
C GLY A 254 12.95 6.15 -10.75
N ARG A 255 13.84 5.51 -11.52
CA ARG A 255 13.65 5.34 -12.97
C ARG A 255 12.58 4.28 -13.25
N LEU A 256 11.65 4.60 -14.15
CA LEU A 256 10.66 3.65 -14.66
C LEU A 256 11.34 2.62 -15.58
N LEU A 257 11.19 1.32 -15.29
CA LEU A 257 11.89 0.22 -15.94
C LEU A 257 10.99 -0.63 -16.82
N ALA A 258 9.83 -1.02 -16.31
CA ALA A 258 8.93 -1.94 -16.99
C ALA A 258 7.45 -1.61 -16.69
N ARG A 259 6.56 -2.19 -17.49
CA ARG A 259 5.11 -2.01 -17.36
C ARG A 259 4.35 -3.28 -17.75
N ASP A 260 3.13 -3.44 -17.26
CA ASP A 260 2.21 -4.41 -17.83
C ASP A 260 1.75 -3.99 -19.25
N ARG A 261 1.33 -4.98 -20.05
CA ARG A 261 0.72 -4.79 -21.37
C ARG A 261 -0.53 -5.65 -21.55
N GLU A 262 -1.19 -6.01 -20.46
CA GLU A 262 -2.36 -6.88 -20.49
C GLU A 262 -3.65 -6.17 -20.93
N GLY A 263 -3.58 -4.87 -21.25
CA GLY A 263 -4.73 -4.08 -21.67
C GLY A 263 -5.79 -3.99 -20.57
N ILE A 264 -5.38 -3.82 -19.32
CA ILE A 264 -6.26 -3.74 -18.16
C ILE A 264 -7.11 -2.47 -18.22
N GLY A 265 -6.52 -1.35 -18.65
CA GLY A 265 -7.14 -0.03 -18.63
C GLY A 265 -8.58 0.01 -19.17
N PRO A 266 -8.87 -0.45 -20.42
CA PRO A 266 -10.22 -0.39 -20.99
C PRO A 266 -11.27 -1.19 -20.18
N ARG A 267 -10.82 -2.15 -19.35
CA ARG A 267 -11.68 -3.04 -18.56
C ARG A 267 -11.85 -2.61 -17.11
N ILE A 268 -11.18 -1.54 -16.66
CA ILE A 268 -11.32 -1.01 -15.30
C ILE A 268 -12.74 -0.48 -15.11
N PHE A 269 -13.49 -1.07 -14.16
CA PHE A 269 -14.86 -0.65 -13.87
C PHE A 269 -14.92 0.66 -13.09
N HIS A 270 -13.99 0.89 -12.14
CA HIS A 270 -13.92 2.11 -11.33
C HIS A 270 -12.48 2.57 -11.14
N SER A 271 -11.70 1.87 -10.36
CA SER A 271 -10.32 2.21 -10.01
C SER A 271 -9.49 0.95 -9.77
N THR A 272 -8.16 1.09 -9.76
CA THR A 272 -7.22 0.01 -9.46
C THR A 272 -6.46 0.36 -8.19
N TRP A 273 -6.77 -0.30 -7.07
CA TRP A 273 -6.19 0.01 -5.75
C TRP A 273 -5.50 -1.16 -5.06
N SER A 274 -5.57 -2.35 -5.62
CA SER A 274 -4.91 -3.53 -5.06
C SER A 274 -3.39 -3.39 -5.08
N SER A 275 -2.73 -3.78 -3.99
CA SER A 275 -1.26 -3.80 -3.93
C SER A 275 -0.72 -5.13 -4.44
N PRO A 276 0.39 -5.15 -5.19
CA PRO A 276 0.98 -6.39 -5.68
C PRO A 276 1.58 -7.23 -4.55
N ALA A 277 1.59 -8.56 -4.73
CA ALA A 277 2.24 -9.55 -3.88
C ALA A 277 3.31 -10.31 -4.68
N LEU A 278 4.18 -11.04 -3.98
CA LEU A 278 5.22 -11.87 -4.58
C LEU A 278 5.23 -13.26 -3.91
N GLY A 279 5.48 -14.29 -4.70
CA GLY A 279 5.69 -15.64 -4.21
C GLY A 279 6.59 -16.45 -5.13
N GLU A 280 7.01 -17.61 -4.66
CA GLU A 280 7.78 -18.56 -5.45
C GLU A 280 6.93 -19.80 -5.77
N VAL A 281 6.82 -20.11 -7.05
CA VAL A 281 6.01 -21.23 -7.58
C VAL A 281 6.86 -22.04 -8.53
N GLY A 282 7.16 -23.28 -8.17
CA GLY A 282 7.96 -24.18 -9.03
C GLY A 282 9.35 -23.63 -9.37
N GLY A 283 10.00 -22.90 -8.44
CA GLY A 283 11.29 -22.25 -8.64
C GLY A 283 11.24 -20.95 -9.45
N ARG A 284 10.06 -20.47 -9.80
CA ARG A 284 9.84 -19.17 -10.47
C ARG A 284 9.33 -18.15 -9.47
N ARG A 285 9.91 -16.96 -9.47
CA ARG A 285 9.41 -15.83 -8.69
C ARG A 285 8.33 -15.11 -9.48
N LEU A 286 7.14 -15.01 -8.92
CA LEU A 286 5.97 -14.44 -9.56
C LEU A 286 5.44 -13.25 -8.76
N VAL A 287 5.15 -12.17 -9.47
CA VAL A 287 4.42 -11.02 -8.94
C VAL A 287 2.94 -11.20 -9.24
N PHE A 288 2.13 -11.24 -8.21
CA PHE A 288 0.68 -11.35 -8.31
C PHE A 288 0.06 -9.97 -8.22
N PHE A 289 -0.83 -9.67 -9.15
CA PHE A 289 -1.51 -8.39 -9.24
C PHE A 289 -3.00 -8.60 -9.45
N ALA A 290 -3.81 -7.81 -8.76
CA ALA A 290 -5.25 -7.86 -8.89
C ALA A 290 -5.77 -6.57 -9.53
N GLY A 291 -6.42 -6.72 -10.68
CA GLY A 291 -6.84 -5.59 -11.51
C GLY A 291 -8.17 -4.98 -11.10
N GLY A 292 -8.34 -3.70 -11.44
CA GLY A 292 -9.63 -2.99 -11.37
C GLY A 292 -10.67 -3.53 -12.35
N ASP A 293 -10.28 -4.48 -13.19
CA ASP A 293 -11.10 -5.22 -14.14
C ASP A 293 -11.62 -6.57 -13.60
N GLY A 294 -11.36 -6.88 -12.32
CA GLY A 294 -11.80 -8.12 -11.68
C GLY A 294 -10.97 -9.35 -12.06
N VAL A 295 -9.78 -9.16 -12.62
CA VAL A 295 -8.88 -10.23 -13.04
C VAL A 295 -7.65 -10.27 -12.14
N CYS A 296 -7.24 -11.46 -11.70
CA CYS A 296 -5.95 -11.73 -11.10
C CYS A 296 -4.93 -12.09 -12.18
N TYR A 297 -3.72 -11.53 -12.04
CA TYR A 297 -2.59 -11.76 -12.94
C TYR A 297 -1.40 -12.27 -12.16
N ALA A 298 -0.58 -13.11 -12.80
CA ALA A 298 0.76 -13.42 -12.36
C ALA A 298 1.77 -13.02 -13.43
N PHE A 299 2.76 -12.24 -13.05
CA PHE A 299 3.87 -11.84 -13.91
C PHE A 299 5.16 -12.46 -13.44
N GLU A 300 6.08 -12.77 -14.34
CA GLU A 300 7.46 -13.07 -13.92
C GLU A 300 8.08 -11.86 -13.23
N ALA A 301 8.65 -12.07 -12.05
CA ALA A 301 9.43 -11.06 -11.38
C ALA A 301 10.70 -10.79 -12.18
N LEU A 302 11.08 -9.51 -12.32
CA LEU A 302 12.31 -9.14 -13.01
C LEU A 302 13.52 -9.73 -12.28
N LYS A 303 14.43 -10.31 -13.04
CA LYS A 303 15.68 -10.86 -12.49
C LYS A 303 16.64 -9.71 -12.19
N PRO A 304 17.33 -9.71 -11.04
CA PRO A 304 18.38 -8.73 -10.78
C PRO A 304 19.41 -8.72 -11.93
N GLY A 305 19.69 -7.53 -12.48
CA GLY A 305 20.61 -7.35 -13.59
C GLY A 305 20.03 -7.56 -15.00
N SER A 306 18.77 -7.99 -15.16
CA SER A 306 18.16 -8.16 -16.48
C SER A 306 17.99 -6.85 -17.28
N ILE A 307 18.00 -5.71 -16.61
CA ILE A 307 17.82 -4.38 -17.22
C ILE A 307 19.13 -3.57 -17.22
N ALA A 308 20.28 -4.18 -16.89
CA ALA A 308 21.57 -3.49 -16.79
C ALA A 308 22.02 -2.78 -18.10
N ASP A 309 21.55 -3.23 -19.27
CA ASP A 309 21.96 -2.70 -20.57
C ASP A 309 21.04 -1.60 -21.14
N LEU A 310 19.95 -1.27 -20.46
CA LEU A 310 19.10 -0.15 -20.85
C LEU A 310 19.66 1.18 -20.30
N GLN A 311 20.91 1.49 -20.63
CA GLN A 311 21.47 2.83 -20.41
C GLN A 311 20.82 3.83 -21.40
N GLY A 312 19.58 4.21 -21.11
CA GLY A 312 19.01 5.42 -21.66
C GLY A 312 19.60 6.64 -20.93
N PRO A 313 19.58 7.83 -21.54
CA PRO A 313 20.16 9.03 -20.95
C PRO A 313 19.59 9.22 -19.53
N ARG A 314 20.47 9.51 -18.59
CA ARG A 314 20.06 10.01 -17.28
C ARG A 314 19.14 11.19 -17.54
N PHE A 315 17.92 11.14 -17.04
CA PHE A 315 17.10 12.35 -16.97
C PHE A 315 17.79 13.25 -15.95
N ASP A 316 18.58 14.20 -16.43
CA ASP A 316 18.99 15.32 -15.61
C ASP A 316 17.70 15.99 -15.16
N LEU A 317 17.46 15.98 -13.88
CA LEU A 317 16.42 16.77 -13.25
C LEU A 317 16.62 18.21 -13.72
N VAL A 318 15.74 18.70 -14.59
CA VAL A 318 15.76 20.08 -15.03
C VAL A 318 15.38 20.92 -13.82
N ALA A 319 16.39 21.36 -13.09
CA ALA A 319 16.26 22.50 -12.22
C ALA A 319 15.84 23.67 -13.13
N THR A 320 14.59 24.14 -12.98
CA THR A 320 14.15 25.38 -13.59
C THR A 320 14.85 26.54 -12.88
N GLY A 321 16.14 26.70 -13.16
CA GLY A 321 16.94 27.82 -12.70
C GLY A 321 16.55 29.09 -13.44
N ALA A 322 15.98 30.03 -12.73
CA ALA A 322 15.85 31.41 -13.19
C ALA A 322 17.25 31.99 -13.46
N ALA A 323 17.46 32.48 -14.63
CA ALA A 323 18.68 33.19 -15.01
C ALA A 323 18.81 34.49 -14.20
N PRO A 324 20.05 34.89 -13.75
CA PRO A 324 20.24 36.15 -13.05
C PRO A 324 20.17 37.32 -14.02
N GLY A 325 19.48 38.37 -13.55
CA GLY A 325 19.27 39.62 -14.31
C GLY A 325 20.55 40.35 -14.62
N ALA A 326 20.60 40.86 -15.86
CA ALA A 326 21.53 41.90 -16.27
C ALA A 326 20.80 43.22 -16.37
N THR A 327 21.13 44.13 -15.48
CA THR A 327 20.82 45.56 -15.58
C THR A 327 21.69 46.20 -16.64
N ALA A 328 21.13 46.91 -17.62
CA ALA A 328 21.68 48.17 -18.12
C ALA A 328 20.84 48.81 -19.26
N GLY A 329 20.49 50.08 -19.09
CA GLY A 329 20.59 51.07 -20.15
C GLY A 329 19.33 51.39 -20.95
N LEU A 330 18.60 52.40 -20.47
CA LEU A 330 17.70 53.22 -21.27
C LEU A 330 18.40 53.82 -22.51
N ARG A 331 17.84 53.63 -23.71
CA ARG A 331 17.81 54.68 -24.77
C ARG A 331 16.55 54.53 -25.63
N ARG A 332 15.89 55.67 -25.77
CA ARG A 332 14.73 56.00 -26.57
C ARG A 332 15.16 56.17 -28.03
N ALA A 333 14.47 55.59 -28.99
CA ALA A 333 14.38 56.16 -30.36
C ALA A 333 13.13 55.63 -31.08
N GLN A 334 12.57 56.53 -31.86
CA GLN A 334 11.27 56.61 -32.50
C GLN A 334 11.03 55.66 -33.67
N SER A 335 9.76 55.37 -33.82
CA SER A 335 8.93 55.11 -35.02
C SER A 335 9.56 54.92 -36.40
N SER A 336 9.16 53.86 -37.09
CA SER A 336 8.57 53.96 -38.44
C SER A 336 7.79 52.68 -38.80
N ARG A 337 6.61 52.87 -39.37
CA ARG A 337 5.75 51.82 -39.96
C ARG A 337 6.39 51.29 -41.22
N LEU A 338 6.24 49.98 -41.47
CA LEU A 338 5.91 49.45 -42.79
C LEU A 338 5.45 47.99 -42.69
N SER A 339 4.40 47.71 -43.38
CA SER A 339 3.71 46.44 -43.58
C SER A 339 4.51 45.44 -44.39
N SER A 340 4.44 44.13 -44.06
CA SER A 340 4.14 43.07 -45.02
C SER A 340 4.25 41.68 -44.41
N SER A 341 3.28 40.87 -44.74
CA SER A 341 3.11 39.44 -44.65
C SER A 341 4.36 38.57 -44.62
N ALA A 342 4.46 37.65 -43.62
CA ALA A 342 5.07 36.34 -43.80
C ALA A 342 4.68 35.43 -42.64
N GLY A 343 4.31 34.20 -42.98
CA GLY A 343 3.73 33.19 -42.11
C GLY A 343 4.59 32.80 -40.91
N SER A 344 3.98 32.66 -39.77
CA SER A 344 4.60 32.14 -38.57
C SER A 344 4.52 30.61 -38.59
N THR A 345 5.61 29.97 -38.91
CA THR A 345 5.93 28.63 -38.46
C THR A 345 6.35 28.73 -36.99
N VAL A 346 5.39 28.60 -36.09
CA VAL A 346 5.68 28.37 -34.68
C VAL A 346 6.10 26.91 -34.52
N GLY A 347 7.29 26.75 -33.99
CA GLY A 347 8.03 25.50 -33.92
C GLY A 347 7.29 24.33 -33.28
N GLN A 348 7.16 23.26 -34.02
CA GLN A 348 7.03 21.90 -33.53
C GLN A 348 8.39 21.46 -32.98
N ALA A 349 8.69 21.82 -31.74
CA ALA A 349 9.84 21.29 -31.04
C ALA A 349 9.43 21.06 -29.57
N ASN A 350 8.74 19.97 -29.28
CA ASN A 350 8.76 19.20 -28.03
C ASN A 350 7.69 18.08 -27.93
N ARG A 351 7.09 17.65 -29.05
CA ARG A 351 6.21 16.47 -29.03
C ARG A 351 6.92 15.13 -29.32
N GLY A 352 8.21 15.15 -29.64
CA GLY A 352 8.96 13.96 -30.05
C GLY A 352 9.67 13.20 -28.91
N THR A 353 9.90 13.79 -27.74
CA THR A 353 10.70 13.19 -26.67
C THR A 353 9.90 12.34 -25.70
N HIS A 354 8.60 12.60 -25.50
CA HIS A 354 7.76 11.80 -24.60
C HIS A 354 7.27 10.48 -25.22
N ALA A 355 7.00 10.43 -26.52
CA ALA A 355 6.58 9.21 -27.21
C ALA A 355 7.71 8.18 -27.37
N GLN A 356 8.98 8.62 -27.46
CA GLN A 356 10.14 7.73 -27.59
C GLN A 356 10.57 7.05 -26.28
N SER A 357 10.16 7.57 -25.10
CA SER A 357 10.48 6.96 -23.81
C SER A 357 9.54 5.79 -23.46
N ALA A 358 8.28 5.85 -23.87
CA ALA A 358 7.30 4.78 -23.63
C ALA A 358 7.59 3.49 -24.42
N ASP A 359 8.18 3.60 -25.61
CA ASP A 359 8.54 2.45 -26.46
C ASP A 359 9.79 1.69 -25.97
N ARG A 360 10.55 2.24 -25.03
CA ARG A 360 11.79 1.64 -24.50
C ARG A 360 11.60 0.90 -23.16
N MET A 361 10.39 0.93 -22.56
CA MET A 361 10.12 0.21 -21.33
C MET A 361 9.93 -1.28 -21.60
N GLU A 362 10.53 -2.11 -20.73
CA GLU A 362 10.33 -3.55 -20.80
C GLU A 362 8.86 -3.91 -20.49
N SER A 363 8.37 -4.98 -21.13
CA SER A 363 7.05 -5.52 -20.86
C SER A 363 7.15 -6.61 -19.79
N LEU A 364 6.37 -6.50 -18.73
CA LEU A 364 6.21 -7.61 -17.79
C LEU A 364 5.61 -8.81 -18.52
N GLN A 365 6.20 -9.98 -18.31
CA GLN A 365 5.72 -11.22 -18.90
C GLN A 365 4.60 -11.80 -18.04
N CYS A 366 3.38 -11.80 -18.55
CA CYS A 366 2.25 -12.46 -17.91
C CYS A 366 2.42 -13.99 -18.02
N VAL A 367 2.35 -14.66 -16.88
CA VAL A 367 2.46 -16.12 -16.76
C VAL A 367 1.09 -16.77 -16.80
N TRP A 368 0.14 -16.18 -16.07
CA TRP A 368 -1.25 -16.56 -16.11
C TRP A 368 -2.16 -15.38 -15.77
N ARG A 369 -3.41 -15.49 -16.18
CA ARG A 369 -4.51 -14.63 -15.75
C ARG A 369 -5.70 -15.49 -15.36
N PHE A 370 -6.48 -14.99 -14.39
CA PHE A 370 -7.70 -15.60 -13.90
C PHE A 370 -8.80 -14.53 -13.79
N ASP A 371 -9.83 -14.63 -14.62
CA ASP A 371 -11.03 -13.82 -14.50
C ASP A 371 -11.86 -14.34 -13.31
N CYS A 372 -11.93 -13.54 -12.25
CA CYS A 372 -12.61 -13.93 -11.02
C CYS A 372 -14.14 -13.95 -11.16
N ASP A 373 -14.69 -13.35 -12.22
CA ASP A 373 -16.14 -13.33 -12.46
C ASP A 373 -16.45 -13.34 -13.96
N PRO A 374 -16.24 -14.49 -14.61
CA PRO A 374 -16.39 -14.60 -16.07
C PRO A 374 -17.84 -14.43 -16.55
N THR A 375 -18.81 -14.46 -15.63
CA THR A 375 -20.23 -14.27 -15.96
C THR A 375 -20.66 -12.81 -15.90
N ALA A 376 -19.85 -11.92 -15.34
CA ALA A 376 -20.13 -10.50 -15.28
C ALA A 376 -20.08 -9.83 -16.67
N PRO A 377 -20.78 -8.70 -16.88
CA PRO A 377 -20.68 -7.92 -18.11
C PRO A 377 -19.24 -7.56 -18.47
N LYS A 378 -18.84 -7.77 -19.73
CA LYS A 378 -17.49 -7.45 -20.25
C LYS A 378 -17.51 -6.37 -21.32
N GLU A 379 -18.68 -6.03 -21.85
CA GLU A 379 -18.88 -4.99 -22.85
C GLU A 379 -19.67 -3.82 -22.27
N ASN A 380 -19.41 -2.62 -22.76
CA ASN A 380 -20.07 -1.39 -22.33
C ASN A 380 -20.13 -1.26 -20.79
N ILE A 381 -19.06 -1.66 -20.12
CA ILE A 381 -19.01 -1.88 -18.67
C ILE A 381 -19.46 -0.66 -17.86
N HIS A 382 -19.18 0.56 -18.33
CA HIS A 382 -19.53 1.79 -17.64
C HIS A 382 -21.03 2.14 -17.72
N SER A 383 -21.82 1.45 -18.59
CA SER A 383 -23.27 1.56 -18.57
C SER A 383 -23.91 0.93 -17.32
N TYR A 384 -23.14 0.10 -16.59
CA TYR A 384 -23.55 -0.54 -15.34
C TYR A 384 -23.22 0.29 -14.08
N ILE A 385 -22.67 1.46 -14.22
CA ILE A 385 -22.45 2.39 -13.09
C ILE A 385 -23.78 2.64 -12.37
N ARG A 386 -23.79 2.46 -11.05
CA ARG A 386 -24.96 2.50 -10.14
C ARG A 386 -25.93 1.32 -10.28
N ASN A 387 -25.65 0.32 -11.11
CA ASN A 387 -26.42 -0.90 -11.14
C ASN A 387 -26.04 -1.82 -9.98
N ARG A 388 -26.89 -1.88 -8.94
CA ARG A 388 -26.63 -2.64 -7.69
C ARG A 388 -26.96 -4.14 -7.83
N ARG A 389 -27.51 -4.57 -8.94
CA ARG A 389 -27.88 -5.97 -9.21
C ARG A 389 -26.89 -6.65 -10.13
N GLU A 390 -26.42 -5.93 -11.14
CA GLU A 390 -25.55 -6.44 -12.18
C GLU A 390 -24.49 -5.39 -12.52
N SER A 391 -23.24 -5.79 -12.50
CA SER A 391 -22.12 -4.96 -12.96
C SER A 391 -20.88 -5.84 -13.14
N PRO A 392 -19.82 -5.35 -13.79
CA PRO A 392 -18.50 -5.93 -13.65
C PRO A 392 -18.09 -6.07 -12.18
N SER A 393 -17.24 -7.02 -11.90
CA SER A 393 -16.52 -7.14 -10.63
C SER A 393 -15.20 -6.39 -10.67
N ASN A 394 -14.72 -5.96 -9.53
CA ASN A 394 -13.37 -5.42 -9.34
C ASN A 394 -12.72 -6.04 -8.10
N ILE A 395 -11.43 -5.83 -7.94
CA ILE A 395 -10.66 -6.32 -6.81
C ILE A 395 -10.03 -5.11 -6.12
N LYS A 396 -10.32 -4.96 -4.82
CA LYS A 396 -9.76 -3.91 -3.96
C LYS A 396 -8.81 -4.46 -2.90
N SER A 397 -8.96 -5.74 -2.54
CA SER A 397 -8.03 -6.45 -1.65
C SER A 397 -6.71 -6.74 -2.34
N MET A 398 -5.69 -7.05 -1.57
CA MET A 398 -4.43 -7.57 -2.09
C MET A 398 -4.55 -9.08 -2.35
N PRO A 399 -3.96 -9.60 -3.43
CA PRO A 399 -3.79 -11.04 -3.59
C PRO A 399 -2.79 -11.54 -2.54
N VAL A 400 -3.16 -12.54 -1.76
CA VAL A 400 -2.28 -13.14 -0.76
C VAL A 400 -1.75 -14.46 -1.29
N PHE A 401 -0.42 -14.57 -1.39
CA PHE A 401 0.23 -15.83 -1.77
C PHE A 401 0.49 -16.68 -0.53
N HIS A 402 0.02 -17.93 -0.55
CA HIS A 402 0.28 -18.92 0.49
C HIS A 402 0.23 -20.33 -0.09
N ASP A 403 1.32 -21.08 0.08
CA ASP A 403 1.45 -22.51 -0.32
C ASP A 403 0.99 -22.80 -1.77
N GLY A 404 1.53 -22.03 -2.74
CA GLY A 404 1.21 -22.23 -4.16
C GLY A 404 -0.20 -21.79 -4.55
N ARG A 405 -0.89 -21.05 -3.71
CA ARG A 405 -2.26 -20.54 -3.92
C ARG A 405 -2.33 -19.03 -3.77
N ILE A 406 -3.30 -18.44 -4.45
CA ILE A 406 -3.69 -17.05 -4.26
C ILE A 406 -5.05 -17.02 -3.58
N TYR A 407 -5.12 -16.27 -2.50
CA TYR A 407 -6.38 -15.94 -1.81
C TYR A 407 -6.70 -14.47 -2.07
N VAL A 408 -7.89 -14.19 -2.55
CA VAL A 408 -8.30 -12.83 -2.94
C VAL A 408 -9.79 -12.66 -2.75
N THR A 409 -10.21 -11.44 -2.40
CA THR A 409 -11.64 -11.08 -2.41
C THR A 409 -11.97 -10.29 -3.67
N VAL A 410 -13.07 -10.63 -4.30
CA VAL A 410 -13.55 -10.01 -5.54
C VAL A 410 -15.05 -9.78 -5.45
N GLY A 411 -15.55 -8.77 -6.12
CA GLY A 411 -16.99 -8.50 -6.18
C GLY A 411 -17.33 -7.18 -6.82
N GLY A 412 -18.58 -6.76 -6.69
CA GLY A 412 -19.02 -5.47 -7.18
C GLY A 412 -18.34 -4.32 -6.44
N ASP A 413 -18.18 -3.20 -7.13
CA ASP A 413 -17.66 -1.98 -6.52
C ASP A 413 -18.59 -1.45 -5.41
N ILE A 414 -18.02 -1.02 -4.28
CA ILE A 414 -18.80 -0.63 -3.11
C ILE A 414 -19.68 0.59 -3.34
N TRP A 415 -19.28 1.50 -4.22
CA TRP A 415 -20.06 2.71 -4.55
C TRP A 415 -20.94 2.53 -5.79
N TRP A 416 -20.45 1.82 -6.80
CA TRP A 416 -21.00 1.86 -8.15
C TRP A 416 -21.54 0.54 -8.67
N GLY A 417 -21.12 -0.60 -8.09
CA GLY A 417 -21.40 -1.94 -8.63
C GLY A 417 -22.44 -2.75 -7.84
N LYS A 418 -22.62 -3.99 -8.29
CA LYS A 418 -23.45 -5.02 -7.63
C LYS A 418 -22.99 -5.29 -6.20
N THR A 419 -23.85 -5.89 -5.38
CA THR A 419 -23.50 -6.18 -3.98
C THR A 419 -22.79 -7.51 -3.77
N GLN A 420 -22.86 -8.41 -4.73
CA GLN A 420 -22.25 -9.75 -4.65
C GLN A 420 -20.73 -9.67 -4.58
N ALA A 421 -20.15 -10.49 -3.69
CA ALA A 421 -18.71 -10.64 -3.55
C ALA A 421 -18.34 -12.03 -3.02
N TRP A 422 -17.08 -12.42 -3.23
CA TRP A 422 -16.56 -13.73 -2.89
C TRP A 422 -15.13 -13.63 -2.36
N LEU A 423 -14.79 -14.53 -1.45
CA LEU A 423 -13.40 -14.94 -1.19
C LEU A 423 -13.09 -16.11 -2.12
N MET A 424 -11.99 -16.04 -2.86
CA MET A 424 -11.57 -17.06 -3.80
C MET A 424 -10.18 -17.59 -3.48
N CYS A 425 -9.97 -18.88 -3.74
CA CYS A 425 -8.68 -19.55 -3.71
C CYS A 425 -8.34 -20.04 -5.12
N ILE A 426 -7.22 -19.59 -5.67
CA ILE A 426 -6.78 -19.81 -7.04
C ILE A 426 -5.48 -20.62 -7.01
N ASP A 427 -5.34 -21.60 -7.89
CA ASP A 427 -4.11 -22.36 -8.09
C ASP A 427 -3.07 -21.51 -8.82
N ALA A 428 -2.03 -21.10 -8.10
CA ALA A 428 -0.96 -20.26 -8.65
C ALA A 428 0.05 -21.04 -9.50
N THR A 429 -0.05 -22.37 -9.58
CA THR A 429 0.94 -23.24 -10.27
C THR A 429 0.71 -23.37 -11.77
N GLN A 430 -0.44 -22.92 -12.26
CA GLN A 430 -0.84 -23.03 -13.66
C GLN A 430 -0.22 -21.94 -14.56
N THR A 431 -0.49 -22.01 -15.87
CA THR A 431 0.00 -21.06 -16.87
C THR A 431 -1.07 -20.76 -17.92
N GLY A 432 -1.03 -19.57 -18.54
CA GLY A 432 -1.97 -19.14 -19.58
C GLY A 432 -3.25 -18.55 -19.00
N ASP A 433 -4.36 -18.67 -19.72
CA ASP A 433 -5.67 -18.30 -19.20
C ASP A 433 -6.22 -19.45 -18.36
N ILE A 434 -6.20 -19.30 -17.06
CA ILE A 434 -6.60 -20.32 -16.09
C ILE A 434 -8.03 -20.13 -15.56
N THR A 435 -8.81 -19.26 -16.17
CA THR A 435 -10.21 -19.00 -15.78
C THR A 435 -11.03 -20.28 -15.69
N GLN A 436 -10.81 -21.21 -16.63
CA GLN A 436 -11.47 -22.52 -16.65
C GLN A 436 -10.60 -23.59 -15.97
N GLY A 437 -10.54 -23.63 -14.64
CA GLY A 437 -9.84 -24.69 -13.92
C GLY A 437 -8.83 -24.22 -12.89
N GLY A 438 -8.52 -22.92 -12.84
CA GLY A 438 -7.66 -22.34 -11.80
C GLY A 438 -8.35 -22.11 -10.47
N LEU A 439 -9.68 -22.11 -10.43
CA LEU A 439 -10.44 -21.95 -9.19
C LEU A 439 -10.40 -23.24 -8.38
N LEU A 440 -9.81 -23.20 -7.18
CA LEU A 440 -9.84 -24.31 -6.24
C LEU A 440 -11.14 -24.34 -5.44
N TRP A 441 -11.56 -23.20 -4.93
CA TRP A 441 -12.84 -22.99 -4.27
C TRP A 441 -13.18 -21.50 -4.21
N SER A 442 -14.48 -21.20 -4.01
CA SER A 442 -14.98 -19.87 -3.72
C SER A 442 -15.96 -19.91 -2.55
N TYR A 443 -15.98 -18.86 -1.75
CA TYR A 443 -16.87 -18.68 -0.62
C TYR A 443 -17.59 -17.33 -0.76
N PRO A 444 -18.93 -17.31 -0.83
CA PRO A 444 -19.68 -16.05 -0.91
C PRO A 444 -19.62 -15.32 0.43
N VAL A 445 -19.30 -14.03 0.39
CA VAL A 445 -19.45 -13.11 1.51
C VAL A 445 -20.76 -12.33 1.36
N GLU A 446 -21.22 -11.71 2.45
CA GLU A 446 -22.57 -11.14 2.46
C GLU A 446 -22.69 -9.90 1.57
N ARG A 447 -21.58 -9.13 1.44
CA ARG A 447 -21.55 -7.88 0.67
C ARG A 447 -20.15 -7.63 0.10
N HIS A 448 -19.94 -6.47 -0.57
CA HIS A 448 -18.63 -6.04 -1.09
C HIS A 448 -17.51 -6.30 -0.10
N CYS A 449 -16.31 -6.49 -0.59
CA CYS A 449 -15.17 -6.77 0.26
C CYS A 449 -13.95 -5.94 -0.16
N CYS A 450 -13.37 -5.20 0.79
CA CYS A 450 -12.08 -4.52 0.65
C CYS A 450 -10.99 -5.22 1.48
N SER A 451 -11.39 -6.10 2.41
CA SER A 451 -10.49 -6.79 3.32
C SER A 451 -9.58 -7.77 2.58
N THR A 452 -8.28 -7.66 2.81
CA THR A 452 -7.29 -8.67 2.40
C THR A 452 -7.37 -9.84 3.37
N PRO A 453 -7.43 -11.09 2.89
CA PRO A 453 -7.53 -12.25 3.76
C PRO A 453 -6.25 -12.50 4.57
N SER A 454 -6.39 -13.09 5.76
CA SER A 454 -5.31 -13.59 6.62
C SER A 454 -5.34 -15.11 6.62
N ILE A 455 -4.23 -15.76 6.31
CA ILE A 455 -4.13 -17.23 6.28
C ILE A 455 -3.19 -17.68 7.39
N HIS A 456 -3.72 -18.45 8.35
CA HIS A 456 -2.95 -18.96 9.48
C HIS A 456 -3.51 -20.31 9.95
N ASP A 457 -2.63 -21.27 10.20
CA ASP A 457 -2.96 -22.62 10.71
C ASP A 457 -4.11 -23.33 9.96
N GLY A 458 -4.08 -23.23 8.62
CA GLY A 458 -5.08 -23.84 7.75
C GLY A 458 -6.45 -23.14 7.76
N LEU A 459 -6.54 -21.95 8.33
CA LEU A 459 -7.74 -21.11 8.39
C LEU A 459 -7.52 -19.82 7.59
N VAL A 460 -8.60 -19.30 7.01
CA VAL A 460 -8.63 -17.98 6.37
C VAL A 460 -9.62 -17.12 7.13
N TYR A 461 -9.16 -15.94 7.52
CA TYR A 461 -10.00 -14.91 8.12
C TYR A 461 -10.15 -13.75 7.14
N VAL A 462 -11.37 -13.27 6.97
CA VAL A 462 -11.69 -12.16 6.09
C VAL A 462 -12.92 -11.41 6.59
N ALA A 463 -13.02 -10.12 6.28
CA ALA A 463 -14.18 -9.33 6.66
C ALA A 463 -14.84 -8.70 5.42
N ASP A 464 -16.13 -8.37 5.52
CA ASP A 464 -16.88 -7.74 4.44
C ASP A 464 -17.54 -6.41 4.85
N CYS A 465 -18.05 -5.68 3.87
CA CYS A 465 -18.71 -4.39 4.09
C CYS A 465 -20.14 -4.50 4.69
N ALA A 466 -20.67 -5.72 4.91
CA ALA A 466 -21.85 -5.93 5.74
C ALA A 466 -21.52 -5.94 7.25
N GLY A 467 -20.23 -5.89 7.59
CA GLY A 467 -19.75 -5.94 8.98
C GLY A 467 -19.59 -7.35 9.51
N LYS A 468 -19.44 -8.33 8.63
CA LYS A 468 -19.21 -9.72 9.00
C LYS A 468 -17.73 -10.06 8.95
N VAL A 469 -17.28 -10.82 9.94
CA VAL A 469 -15.95 -11.46 9.97
C VAL A 469 -16.15 -12.95 9.80
N HIS A 470 -15.49 -13.53 8.83
CA HIS A 470 -15.64 -14.93 8.45
C HIS A 470 -14.36 -15.70 8.78
N CYS A 471 -14.52 -16.96 9.24
CA CYS A 471 -13.44 -17.93 9.33
C CYS A 471 -13.81 -19.13 8.48
N VAL A 472 -12.95 -19.44 7.50
CA VAL A 472 -13.16 -20.57 6.59
C VAL A 472 -11.92 -21.47 6.55
N ASP A 473 -12.11 -22.72 6.15
CA ASP A 473 -11.03 -23.67 5.92
C ASP A 473 -10.20 -23.27 4.69
N ALA A 474 -8.90 -23.17 4.84
CA ALA A 474 -8.00 -22.70 3.76
C ALA A 474 -7.91 -23.69 2.58
N GLN A 475 -8.18 -25.00 2.80
CA GLN A 475 -8.10 -26.01 1.77
C GLN A 475 -9.39 -26.10 0.94
N THR A 476 -10.54 -25.90 1.60
CA THR A 476 -11.85 -26.24 1.02
C THR A 476 -12.82 -25.05 0.92
N GLY A 477 -12.53 -23.93 1.56
CA GLY A 477 -13.44 -22.79 1.64
C GLY A 477 -14.67 -23.04 2.53
N ARG A 478 -14.73 -24.15 3.26
CA ARG A 478 -15.85 -24.45 4.16
C ARG A 478 -15.85 -23.50 5.35
N PRO A 479 -16.99 -22.81 5.65
CA PRO A 479 -17.05 -21.90 6.79
C PRO A 479 -17.06 -22.68 8.12
N TYR A 480 -16.35 -22.12 9.10
CA TYR A 480 -16.40 -22.53 10.48
C TYR A 480 -17.34 -21.62 11.27
N TRP A 481 -17.18 -20.32 11.16
CA TRP A 481 -18.02 -19.34 11.84
C TRP A 481 -18.08 -18.00 11.08
N VAL A 482 -19.11 -17.23 11.42
CA VAL A 482 -19.29 -15.83 11.00
C VAL A 482 -19.63 -15.02 12.23
N HIS A 483 -18.89 -13.93 12.46
CA HIS A 483 -19.12 -12.97 13.55
C HIS A 483 -19.72 -11.68 13.00
N ASP A 484 -20.77 -11.17 13.65
CA ASP A 484 -21.35 -9.86 13.33
C ASP A 484 -20.64 -8.77 14.16
N ALA A 485 -19.80 -7.97 13.55
CA ALA A 485 -19.09 -6.87 14.20
C ALA A 485 -19.96 -5.60 14.34
N GLY A 486 -21.19 -5.59 13.82
CA GLY A 486 -22.16 -4.51 14.00
C GLY A 486 -21.91 -3.23 13.20
N GLY A 487 -20.84 -3.14 12.42
CA GLY A 487 -20.46 -1.97 11.62
C GLY A 487 -19.74 -2.35 10.34
N GLU A 488 -19.87 -1.55 9.29
CA GLU A 488 -19.18 -1.76 8.01
C GLU A 488 -17.66 -1.88 8.24
N ILE A 489 -17.00 -2.83 7.57
CA ILE A 489 -15.57 -3.10 7.69
C ILE A 489 -14.88 -2.85 6.35
N TRP A 490 -13.85 -1.99 6.36
CA TRP A 490 -12.93 -1.77 5.23
C TRP A 490 -11.53 -2.28 5.54
N ALA A 491 -11.21 -2.39 6.85
CA ALA A 491 -9.95 -2.92 7.33
C ALA A 491 -9.75 -4.40 6.93
N SER A 492 -8.50 -4.84 6.87
CA SER A 492 -8.17 -6.26 6.82
C SER A 492 -8.06 -6.83 8.24
N THR A 493 -8.34 -8.12 8.39
CA THR A 493 -8.05 -8.85 9.64
C THR A 493 -6.54 -8.93 9.85
N LEU A 494 -6.07 -8.79 11.10
CA LEU A 494 -4.71 -9.16 11.49
C LEU A 494 -4.78 -10.41 12.36
N VAL A 495 -4.00 -11.44 12.04
CA VAL A 495 -3.82 -12.60 12.91
C VAL A 495 -2.44 -12.52 13.58
N ALA A 496 -2.42 -12.45 14.91
CA ALA A 496 -1.20 -12.44 15.71
C ALA A 496 -1.49 -12.95 17.12
N ASP A 497 -0.53 -13.61 17.77
CA ASP A 497 -0.62 -14.08 19.17
C ASP A 497 -1.89 -14.91 19.45
N GLY A 498 -2.28 -15.78 18.51
CA GLY A 498 -3.50 -16.57 18.63
C GLY A 498 -4.82 -15.76 18.58
N LYS A 499 -4.78 -14.54 18.08
CA LYS A 499 -5.91 -13.60 18.05
C LYS A 499 -6.15 -13.06 16.65
N VAL A 500 -7.41 -12.69 16.37
CA VAL A 500 -7.83 -11.95 15.18
C VAL A 500 -8.26 -10.56 15.62
N TYR A 501 -7.61 -9.55 15.07
CA TYR A 501 -7.89 -8.14 15.35
C TYR A 501 -8.58 -7.49 14.16
N ILE A 502 -9.66 -6.75 14.40
CA ILE A 502 -10.43 -6.07 13.35
C ILE A 502 -11.18 -4.85 13.87
N GLY A 503 -11.14 -3.78 13.11
CA GLY A 503 -11.88 -2.55 13.39
C GLY A 503 -13.06 -2.32 12.44
N THR A 504 -14.04 -1.55 12.88
CA THR A 504 -15.22 -1.16 12.10
C THR A 504 -15.26 0.34 11.83
N ARG A 505 -15.98 0.75 10.81
CA ARG A 505 -16.27 2.17 10.52
C ARG A 505 -17.16 2.85 11.56
N LYS A 506 -17.76 2.10 12.47
CA LYS A 506 -18.47 2.65 13.63
C LYS A 506 -17.56 2.93 14.82
N GLY A 507 -16.29 2.53 14.76
CA GLY A 507 -15.34 2.72 15.85
C GLY A 507 -15.32 1.59 16.87
N ASP A 508 -15.89 0.43 16.55
CA ASP A 508 -15.73 -0.77 17.36
C ASP A 508 -14.45 -1.51 16.93
N PHE A 509 -13.63 -1.91 17.88
CA PHE A 509 -12.43 -2.71 17.67
C PHE A 509 -12.60 -4.05 18.38
N TRP A 510 -12.57 -5.12 17.61
CA TRP A 510 -12.81 -6.49 18.05
C TRP A 510 -11.52 -7.27 18.17
N VAL A 511 -11.42 -8.08 19.22
CA VAL A 511 -10.38 -9.08 19.42
C VAL A 511 -11.07 -10.43 19.59
N LEU A 512 -10.83 -11.32 18.62
CA LEU A 512 -11.39 -12.67 18.60
C LEU A 512 -10.25 -13.68 18.81
N ALA A 513 -10.52 -14.84 19.40
CA ALA A 513 -9.56 -15.94 19.40
C ALA A 513 -9.42 -16.52 17.97
N ALA A 514 -8.20 -16.75 17.52
CA ALA A 514 -7.96 -17.46 16.26
C ALA A 514 -8.26 -18.96 16.49
N GLY A 515 -9.08 -19.55 15.61
CA GLY A 515 -9.47 -20.97 15.73
C GLY A 515 -10.76 -21.30 15.01
N LYS A 516 -11.13 -22.58 15.05
CA LYS A 516 -12.33 -23.12 14.40
C LYS A 516 -13.63 -22.83 15.14
N GLU A 517 -13.55 -22.36 16.38
CA GLU A 517 -14.69 -21.97 17.20
C GLU A 517 -14.64 -20.45 17.46
N LEU A 518 -15.79 -19.80 17.38
CA LEU A 518 -15.89 -18.36 17.62
C LEU A 518 -15.82 -18.06 19.12
N HIS A 519 -14.79 -17.38 19.56
CA HIS A 519 -14.66 -16.82 20.89
C HIS A 519 -14.32 -15.33 20.82
N VAL A 520 -15.20 -14.48 21.31
CA VAL A 520 -14.96 -13.04 21.45
C VAL A 520 -14.16 -12.81 22.73
N LEU A 521 -12.93 -12.28 22.60
CA LEU A 521 -12.08 -11.94 23.74
C LEU A 521 -12.43 -10.55 24.27
N SER A 522 -12.60 -9.58 23.38
CA SER A 522 -13.06 -8.24 23.74
C SER A 522 -13.66 -7.48 22.57
N SER A 523 -14.45 -6.45 22.92
CA SER A 523 -14.92 -5.40 22.03
C SER A 523 -14.65 -4.06 22.69
N ILE A 524 -13.91 -3.19 22.01
CA ILE A 524 -13.47 -1.88 22.50
C ILE A 524 -14.15 -0.80 21.66
N ARG A 525 -14.79 0.16 22.31
CA ARG A 525 -15.37 1.32 21.64
C ARG A 525 -14.35 2.45 21.57
N LEU A 526 -14.00 2.89 20.35
CA LEU A 526 -13.03 3.97 20.11
C LEU A 526 -13.70 5.29 19.74
N ASP A 527 -15.02 5.28 19.45
CA ASP A 527 -15.82 6.43 19.00
C ASP A 527 -15.24 7.19 17.79
N ASP A 528 -14.31 6.55 17.07
CA ASP A 528 -13.66 7.06 15.88
C ASP A 528 -13.49 5.90 14.87
N PRO A 529 -13.91 6.04 13.60
CA PRO A 529 -13.86 4.95 12.64
C PRO A 529 -12.47 4.31 12.52
N VAL A 530 -12.43 2.98 12.48
CA VAL A 530 -11.22 2.20 12.21
C VAL A 530 -11.32 1.63 10.80
N ILE A 531 -10.53 2.19 9.89
CA ILE A 531 -10.47 1.76 8.48
C ILE A 531 -9.14 1.09 8.17
N SER A 532 -8.07 1.50 8.87
CA SER A 532 -6.75 0.92 8.71
C SER A 532 -6.68 -0.50 9.30
N THR A 533 -5.83 -1.34 8.72
CA THR A 533 -5.50 -2.65 9.29
C THR A 533 -4.64 -2.46 10.55
N ALA A 534 -4.92 -3.19 11.62
CA ALA A 534 -4.04 -3.24 12.77
C ALA A 534 -2.69 -3.88 12.39
N VAL A 535 -1.61 -3.47 13.06
CA VAL A 535 -0.25 -3.94 12.78
C VAL A 535 0.42 -4.35 14.09
N ALA A 536 1.06 -5.51 14.10
CA ALA A 536 1.86 -5.98 15.22
C ALA A 536 3.35 -5.94 14.87
N ALA A 537 4.13 -5.27 15.69
CA ALA A 537 5.59 -5.15 15.54
C ALA A 537 6.24 -4.85 16.89
N ASN A 538 7.40 -5.43 17.15
CA ASN A 538 8.24 -5.15 18.31
C ASN A 538 7.49 -5.24 19.66
N GLY A 539 6.63 -6.26 19.82
CA GLY A 539 5.81 -6.50 21.02
C GLY A 539 4.71 -5.46 21.22
N THR A 540 4.33 -4.73 20.18
CA THR A 540 3.34 -3.64 20.23
C THR A 540 2.29 -3.83 19.12
N LEU A 541 1.03 -3.65 19.46
CA LEU A 541 -0.09 -3.61 18.51
C LEU A 541 -0.38 -2.14 18.17
N TYR A 542 -0.36 -1.80 16.89
CA TYR A 542 -0.67 -0.45 16.38
C TYR A 542 -2.07 -0.44 15.77
N VAL A 543 -2.89 0.50 16.22
CA VAL A 543 -4.27 0.68 15.73
C VAL A 543 -4.44 2.13 15.29
N GLY A 544 -4.67 2.33 13.99
CA GLY A 544 -5.02 3.63 13.41
C GLY A 544 -6.53 3.80 13.36
N THR A 545 -7.03 4.92 13.90
CA THR A 545 -8.38 5.42 13.65
C THR A 545 -8.32 6.56 12.64
N MET A 546 -9.45 7.16 12.27
CA MET A 546 -9.45 8.33 11.39
C MET A 546 -8.62 9.49 11.95
N THR A 547 -8.55 9.65 13.28
CA THR A 547 -7.95 10.83 13.90
C THR A 547 -6.78 10.55 14.83
N ARG A 548 -6.51 9.27 15.15
CA ARG A 548 -5.45 8.86 16.09
C ARG A 548 -4.72 7.60 15.67
N LEU A 549 -3.47 7.51 16.08
CA LEU A 549 -2.69 6.28 16.09
C LEU A 549 -2.45 5.87 17.55
N TYR A 550 -2.79 4.64 17.89
CA TYR A 550 -2.52 4.01 19.18
C TYR A 550 -1.40 2.99 19.05
N ALA A 551 -0.43 3.03 19.96
CA ALA A 551 0.52 1.96 20.21
C ALA A 551 0.13 1.26 21.52
N LEU A 552 -0.17 -0.03 21.44
CA LEU A 552 -0.75 -0.82 22.51
C LEU A 552 0.21 -1.91 22.92
N ARG A 553 0.48 -2.02 24.21
CA ARG A 553 1.38 -3.04 24.76
C ARG A 553 0.81 -3.58 26.06
N GLN A 554 0.86 -4.91 26.22
CA GLN A 554 0.40 -5.57 27.44
C GLN A 554 1.12 -5.02 28.67
N GLY A 555 0.36 -4.61 29.68
CA GLY A 555 0.89 -4.04 30.92
C GLY A 555 1.36 -2.60 30.86
N ALA A 556 1.32 -1.95 29.68
CA ALA A 556 1.60 -0.52 29.57
C ALA A 556 0.50 0.32 30.24
N ARG A 557 0.87 1.51 30.70
CA ARG A 557 -0.05 2.51 31.22
C ARG A 557 0.45 3.88 30.79
N SER A 558 -0.29 4.55 29.93
CA SER A 558 -0.03 5.96 29.64
C SER A 558 -0.75 6.80 30.69
N ASP A 559 -0.13 7.89 31.13
CA ASP A 559 -0.85 8.93 31.83
C ASP A 559 -1.91 9.47 30.88
N ALA A 560 -3.18 9.44 31.28
CA ALA A 560 -4.32 9.74 30.44
C ALA A 560 -4.12 11.04 29.66
N ALA A 561 -4.29 10.98 28.36
CA ALA A 561 -4.52 12.03 27.38
C ALA A 561 -3.88 13.42 27.68
N GLN A 562 -2.67 13.64 27.19
CA GLN A 562 -2.23 14.99 26.78
C GLN A 562 -2.62 15.27 25.34
#